data_7906493dba164343be480a9c7e691855
#
_entry.id   7906493dba164343be480a9c7e691855
#
_cell.length_a   1.000
_cell.length_b   1.000
_cell.length_c   1.000
_cell.angle_alpha   90.00
_cell.angle_beta   90.00
_cell.angle_gamma   90.00
#
_symmetry.space_group_name_H-M   'P 1'
#
loop_
_entity.id
_entity.type
_entity.pdbx_description
1 polymer ?
#
loop_
_entity_poly.entity_id
_entity_poly.type
_entity_poly.pdbx_seq_one_letter_code
_entity_poly.pdbx_strand_id
1 'polypeptide(L)'
;MKKEIIFYAPIGKGTPPERIGGAEAGCLKTMKIYEDAGIKVIHLNRPVSKGGIVKYIAGMLLAPIKLFLLLLCHPTSLVHVVGFYHRTVGQEKLLVMMSKMMGHKVIYEPRNGSMVISYNEGDESYRKKLSYLLRTSDVVLCQGLEYVDMIKSTFGIERSYYPNYIMDEYVLPNNLERGKQIKLLYFGRVVPEKNVDVVIKVASLMKQKGYDVVLDIIGGCSAEYQKELNNVVSDEKMEDIVTFHGRKPFPFIAEILHKSHYYIFPSSEANEGHSNSLTEAMGCGVVPIVSKAGFNESICGNIDLVADDLLPQTYMSIIEKIEREGKWGSYSTFCYNRVINNYTQSIVSKKLIDYLTPLFNR
;
A
#
# COMPACT_ATOMS: atom_id res chain seq x y z
N MET A 1 -9.73 -32.94 -1.11
CA MET A 1 -9.73 -32.30 0.25
C MET A 1 -10.35 -30.92 0.14
N LYS A 2 -11.12 -30.47 1.16
CA LYS A 2 -11.57 -29.07 1.20
C LYS A 2 -10.36 -28.17 1.40
N LYS A 3 -10.17 -27.18 0.52
CA LYS A 3 -9.13 -26.16 0.70
C LYS A 3 -9.62 -25.18 1.76
N GLU A 4 -8.95 -25.15 2.90
CA GLU A 4 -9.27 -24.26 4.03
C GLU A 4 -8.05 -23.45 4.44
N ILE A 5 -8.26 -22.21 4.87
CA ILE A 5 -7.21 -21.33 5.38
C ILE A 5 -7.68 -20.63 6.66
N ILE A 6 -6.91 -20.73 7.74
CA ILE A 6 -7.09 -19.90 8.93
C ILE A 6 -6.36 -18.60 8.68
N PHE A 7 -7.12 -17.51 8.56
CA PHE A 7 -6.61 -16.20 8.20
C PHE A 7 -6.57 -15.27 9.41
N TYR A 8 -5.39 -15.12 10.03
CA TYR A 8 -5.14 -14.17 11.12
C TYR A 8 -4.82 -12.79 10.56
N ALA A 9 -5.82 -11.94 10.47
CA ALA A 9 -5.71 -10.64 9.80
C ALA A 9 -6.64 -9.58 10.42
N PRO A 10 -6.28 -8.29 10.37
CA PRO A 10 -7.20 -7.21 10.65
C PRO A 10 -8.09 -6.98 9.42
N ILE A 11 -9.37 -7.23 9.52
CA ILE A 11 -10.33 -6.96 8.42
C ILE A 11 -11.31 -5.83 8.74
N GLY A 12 -11.03 -5.06 9.78
CA GLY A 12 -11.88 -3.94 10.17
C GLY A 12 -13.27 -4.34 10.68
N LYS A 13 -13.47 -5.60 11.12
CA LYS A 13 -14.75 -6.05 11.64
C LYS A 13 -15.19 -5.19 12.83
N GLY A 14 -16.34 -4.53 12.70
CA GLY A 14 -16.84 -3.58 13.70
C GLY A 14 -16.16 -2.19 13.65
N THR A 15 -15.32 -1.94 12.65
CA THR A 15 -14.76 -0.60 12.38
C THR A 15 -15.64 0.09 11.33
N PRO A 16 -16.09 1.33 11.56
CA PRO A 16 -16.81 2.10 10.55
C PRO A 16 -15.99 2.20 9.25
N PRO A 17 -16.62 2.11 8.07
CA PRO A 17 -15.91 2.13 6.77
C PRO A 17 -14.92 3.28 6.61
N GLU A 18 -15.25 4.44 7.17
CA GLU A 18 -14.42 5.64 7.14
C GLU A 18 -13.13 5.52 7.98
N ARG A 19 -13.05 4.52 8.87
CA ARG A 19 -11.87 4.24 9.71
C ARG A 19 -11.06 3.04 9.25
N ILE A 20 -11.48 2.35 8.20
CA ILE A 20 -10.73 1.24 7.62
C ILE A 20 -9.45 1.80 7.00
N GLY A 21 -8.30 1.30 7.43
CA GLY A 21 -6.99 1.70 6.91
C GLY A 21 -6.55 0.85 5.71
N GLY A 22 -5.41 1.21 5.12
CA GLY A 22 -4.86 0.49 3.97
C GLY A 22 -4.55 -0.99 4.25
N ALA A 23 -4.11 -1.31 5.46
CA ALA A 23 -3.82 -2.69 5.85
C ALA A 23 -5.09 -3.54 5.93
N GLU A 24 -6.16 -3.02 6.57
CA GLU A 24 -7.45 -3.71 6.66
C GLU A 24 -8.07 -3.89 5.27
N ALA A 25 -8.04 -2.85 4.43
CA ALA A 25 -8.53 -2.92 3.05
C ALA A 25 -7.77 -3.97 2.22
N GLY A 26 -6.44 -4.03 2.35
CA GLY A 26 -5.63 -5.05 1.71
C GLY A 26 -5.95 -6.47 2.19
N CYS A 27 -6.21 -6.66 3.51
CA CYS A 27 -6.61 -7.97 4.05
C CYS A 27 -7.99 -8.40 3.53
N LEU A 28 -8.94 -7.46 3.38
CA LEU A 28 -10.25 -7.74 2.78
C LEU A 28 -10.11 -8.16 1.30
N LYS A 29 -9.24 -7.48 0.54
CA LYS A 29 -8.91 -7.86 -0.84
C LYS A 29 -8.32 -9.28 -0.89
N THR A 30 -7.38 -9.62 0.00
CA THR A 30 -6.78 -10.97 0.09
C THR A 30 -7.84 -12.03 0.44
N MET A 31 -8.72 -11.75 1.40
CA MET A 31 -9.80 -12.66 1.79
C MET A 31 -10.73 -12.97 0.60
N LYS A 32 -11.11 -11.93 -0.14
CA LYS A 32 -11.93 -12.10 -1.35
C LYS A 32 -11.25 -12.96 -2.42
N ILE A 33 -9.94 -12.81 -2.64
CA ILE A 33 -9.20 -13.68 -3.58
C ILE A 33 -9.31 -15.16 -3.16
N TYR A 34 -9.21 -15.46 -1.86
CA TYR A 34 -9.37 -16.83 -1.37
C TYR A 34 -10.78 -17.36 -1.62
N GLU A 35 -11.80 -16.57 -1.31
CA GLU A 35 -13.20 -16.94 -1.51
C GLU A 35 -13.52 -17.17 -2.99
N ASP A 36 -13.08 -16.27 -3.87
CA ASP A 36 -13.25 -16.36 -5.33
C ASP A 36 -12.53 -17.60 -5.91
N ALA A 37 -11.44 -18.04 -5.28
CA ALA A 37 -10.73 -19.27 -5.64
C ALA A 37 -11.31 -20.55 -5.01
N GLY A 38 -12.46 -20.46 -4.32
CA GLY A 38 -13.12 -21.60 -3.67
C GLY A 38 -12.39 -22.10 -2.42
N ILE A 39 -11.52 -21.27 -1.81
CA ILE A 39 -10.83 -21.57 -0.56
C ILE A 39 -11.69 -21.07 0.60
N LYS A 40 -12.09 -21.96 1.50
CA LYS A 40 -12.85 -21.58 2.69
C LYS A 40 -11.97 -20.81 3.67
N VAL A 41 -12.35 -19.56 3.97
CA VAL A 41 -11.63 -18.71 4.92
C VAL A 41 -12.22 -18.85 6.31
N ILE A 42 -11.38 -19.21 7.27
CA ILE A 42 -11.68 -19.21 8.70
C ILE A 42 -10.98 -17.99 9.30
N HIS A 43 -11.74 -16.90 9.45
CA HIS A 43 -11.16 -15.64 9.90
C HIS A 43 -10.91 -15.65 11.41
N LEU A 44 -9.66 -15.41 11.81
CA LEU A 44 -9.23 -15.10 13.17
C LEU A 44 -8.85 -13.62 13.25
N ASN A 45 -9.67 -12.82 13.92
CA ASN A 45 -9.46 -11.37 13.96
C ASN A 45 -8.14 -11.00 14.66
N ARG A 46 -7.29 -10.28 13.97
CA ARG A 46 -6.12 -9.62 14.55
C ARG A 46 -6.56 -8.31 15.21
N PRO A 47 -6.33 -8.11 16.51
CA PRO A 47 -6.72 -6.89 17.20
C PRO A 47 -5.95 -5.67 16.65
N VAL A 48 -6.63 -4.53 16.59
CA VAL A 48 -6.06 -3.22 16.28
C VAL A 48 -6.30 -2.26 17.44
N SER A 49 -5.36 -1.38 17.72
CA SER A 49 -5.42 -0.45 18.87
C SER A 49 -6.55 0.58 18.79
N LYS A 50 -7.10 0.81 17.60
CA LYS A 50 -8.24 1.76 17.37
C LYS A 50 -9.49 1.43 18.18
N GLY A 51 -9.66 0.19 18.66
CA GLY A 51 -10.79 -0.26 19.46
C GLY A 51 -10.64 -0.08 20.98
N GLY A 52 -9.56 0.56 21.44
CA GLY A 52 -9.23 0.74 22.86
C GLY A 52 -8.21 -0.26 23.37
N ILE A 53 -7.34 0.21 24.28
CA ILE A 53 -6.15 -0.54 24.73
C ILE A 53 -6.50 -1.85 25.43
N VAL A 54 -7.55 -1.89 26.25
CA VAL A 54 -7.96 -3.08 26.97
C VAL A 54 -8.41 -4.19 26.02
N LYS A 55 -9.26 -3.85 25.05
CA LYS A 55 -9.71 -4.79 24.00
C LYS A 55 -8.55 -5.28 23.14
N TYR A 56 -7.59 -4.38 22.85
CA TYR A 56 -6.39 -4.74 22.12
C TYR A 56 -5.54 -5.76 22.87
N ILE A 57 -5.21 -5.50 24.14
CA ILE A 57 -4.41 -6.42 24.98
C ILE A 57 -5.12 -7.76 25.16
N ALA A 58 -6.40 -7.74 25.52
CA ALA A 58 -7.19 -8.97 25.69
C ALA A 58 -7.23 -9.80 24.39
N GLY A 59 -7.45 -9.13 23.24
CA GLY A 59 -7.43 -9.79 21.94
C GLY A 59 -6.08 -10.40 21.60
N MET A 60 -4.98 -9.69 21.91
CA MET A 60 -3.62 -10.19 21.69
C MET A 60 -3.31 -11.43 22.54
N LEU A 61 -3.75 -11.45 23.81
CA LEU A 61 -3.57 -12.61 24.71
C LEU A 61 -4.45 -13.80 24.31
N LEU A 62 -5.66 -13.56 23.83
CA LEU A 62 -6.59 -14.62 23.42
C LEU A 62 -6.30 -15.19 22.03
N ALA A 63 -5.62 -14.47 21.15
CA ALA A 63 -5.37 -14.92 19.79
C ALA A 63 -4.61 -16.27 19.70
N PRO A 64 -3.54 -16.52 20.47
CA PRO A 64 -2.87 -17.83 20.47
C PRO A 64 -3.78 -18.98 20.91
N ILE A 65 -4.63 -18.76 21.94
CA ILE A 65 -5.55 -19.77 22.44
C ILE A 65 -6.60 -20.09 21.36
N LYS A 66 -7.19 -19.08 20.76
CA LYS A 66 -8.17 -19.26 19.67
C LYS A 66 -7.55 -19.95 18.46
N LEU A 67 -6.32 -19.56 18.09
CA LEU A 67 -5.61 -20.23 17.01
C LEU A 67 -5.39 -21.71 17.35
N PHE A 68 -4.92 -22.05 18.54
CA PHE A 68 -4.71 -23.43 18.97
C PHE A 68 -5.97 -24.28 18.80
N LEU A 69 -7.13 -23.79 19.25
CA LEU A 69 -8.40 -24.49 19.10
C LEU A 69 -8.78 -24.66 17.62
N LEU A 70 -8.57 -23.63 16.78
CA LEU A 70 -8.83 -23.71 15.35
C LEU A 70 -7.92 -24.73 14.66
N LEU A 71 -6.64 -24.81 15.03
CA LEU A 71 -5.71 -25.79 14.50
C LEU A 71 -6.14 -27.22 14.79
N LEU A 72 -6.66 -27.49 16.01
CA LEU A 72 -7.22 -28.81 16.36
C LEU A 72 -8.48 -29.15 15.54
N CYS A 73 -9.36 -28.16 15.34
CA CYS A 73 -10.61 -28.36 14.58
C CYS A 73 -10.41 -28.45 13.06
N HIS A 74 -9.29 -27.94 12.54
CA HIS A 74 -9.01 -27.84 11.10
C HIS A 74 -7.61 -28.35 10.74
N PRO A 75 -7.33 -29.66 10.95
CA PRO A 75 -5.96 -30.21 10.90
C PRO A 75 -5.28 -30.14 9.53
N THR A 76 -6.03 -29.88 8.46
CA THR A 76 -5.50 -29.78 7.08
C THR A 76 -5.47 -28.35 6.56
N SER A 77 -5.88 -27.35 7.36
CA SER A 77 -5.89 -25.96 6.93
C SER A 77 -4.48 -25.40 6.75
N LEU A 78 -4.34 -24.48 5.81
CA LEU A 78 -3.21 -23.53 5.82
C LEU A 78 -3.41 -22.49 6.92
N VAL A 79 -2.33 -21.90 7.40
CA VAL A 79 -2.40 -20.76 8.33
C VAL A 79 -1.75 -19.56 7.68
N HIS A 80 -2.52 -18.46 7.52
CA HIS A 80 -2.00 -17.21 7.00
C HIS A 80 -1.94 -16.18 8.13
N VAL A 81 -0.74 -15.74 8.50
CA VAL A 81 -0.48 -14.75 9.54
C VAL A 81 -0.08 -13.43 8.88
N VAL A 82 -0.96 -12.44 8.98
CA VAL A 82 -0.62 -11.05 8.61
C VAL A 82 0.14 -10.40 9.77
N GLY A 83 1.40 -10.06 9.53
CA GLY A 83 2.33 -9.50 10.50
C GLY A 83 2.55 -8.00 10.32
N PHE A 84 2.81 -7.29 11.43
CA PHE A 84 3.29 -5.91 11.42
C PHE A 84 4.69 -5.81 12.05
N TYR A 85 5.28 -6.94 12.38
CA TYR A 85 6.67 -7.23 12.79
C TYR A 85 7.35 -6.24 13.78
N HIS A 86 6.73 -5.15 14.17
CA HIS A 86 7.26 -4.24 15.20
C HIS A 86 7.08 -4.83 16.61
N ARG A 87 6.31 -4.17 17.46
CA ARG A 87 6.04 -4.61 18.84
C ARG A 87 5.34 -5.98 18.92
N THR A 88 4.78 -6.46 17.84
CA THR A 88 4.02 -7.72 17.75
C THR A 88 4.83 -8.91 17.24
N VAL A 89 6.11 -8.71 16.86
CA VAL A 89 6.99 -9.76 16.32
C VAL A 89 7.07 -11.01 17.21
N GLY A 90 7.04 -10.84 18.54
CA GLY A 90 7.06 -11.96 19.48
C GLY A 90 5.79 -12.81 19.43
N GLN A 91 4.62 -12.17 19.34
CA GLN A 91 3.35 -12.87 19.20
C GLN A 91 3.26 -13.55 17.82
N GLU A 92 3.64 -12.86 16.77
CA GLU A 92 3.64 -13.42 15.41
C GLU A 92 4.52 -14.67 15.35
N LYS A 93 5.72 -14.63 15.98
CA LYS A 93 6.58 -15.81 16.13
C LYS A 93 5.87 -16.95 16.87
N LEU A 94 5.18 -16.67 17.97
CA LEU A 94 4.44 -17.69 18.71
C LEU A 94 3.36 -18.35 17.85
N LEU A 95 2.57 -17.57 17.11
CA LEU A 95 1.51 -18.10 16.23
C LEU A 95 2.09 -18.99 15.11
N VAL A 96 3.17 -18.52 14.44
CA VAL A 96 3.85 -19.31 13.40
C VAL A 96 4.45 -20.59 13.98
N MET A 97 5.17 -20.49 15.10
CA MET A 97 5.79 -21.63 15.78
C MET A 97 4.76 -22.70 16.15
N MET A 98 3.66 -22.30 16.79
CA MET A 98 2.59 -23.21 17.20
C MET A 98 1.95 -23.88 15.98
N SER A 99 1.67 -23.15 14.91
CA SER A 99 1.13 -23.71 13.67
C SER A 99 2.07 -24.75 13.03
N LYS A 100 3.37 -24.45 13.00
CA LYS A 100 4.39 -25.38 12.46
C LYS A 100 4.53 -26.62 13.34
N MET A 101 4.51 -26.48 14.67
CA MET A 101 4.59 -27.62 15.61
C MET A 101 3.38 -28.57 15.46
N MET A 102 2.21 -28.05 15.11
CA MET A 102 1.00 -28.84 14.85
C MET A 102 0.91 -29.35 13.41
N GLY A 103 1.99 -29.17 12.60
CA GLY A 103 2.10 -29.73 11.25
C GLY A 103 1.44 -28.90 10.14
N HIS A 104 0.96 -27.70 10.44
CA HIS A 104 0.35 -26.83 9.43
C HIS A 104 1.40 -26.15 8.55
N LYS A 105 1.03 -25.90 7.28
CA LYS A 105 1.77 -25.00 6.40
C LYS A 105 1.41 -23.55 6.71
N VAL A 106 2.41 -22.69 6.76
CA VAL A 106 2.27 -21.30 7.21
C VAL A 106 2.67 -20.33 6.13
N ILE A 107 1.79 -19.35 5.90
CA ILE A 107 2.02 -18.16 5.10
C ILE A 107 2.23 -17.01 6.07
N TYR A 108 3.31 -16.25 5.91
CA TYR A 108 3.55 -15.03 6.66
C TYR A 108 3.55 -13.83 5.71
N GLU A 109 2.74 -12.83 6.01
CA GLU A 109 2.61 -11.61 5.20
C GLU A 109 3.00 -10.38 6.03
N PRO A 110 4.26 -9.90 5.94
CA PRO A 110 4.66 -8.64 6.58
C PRO A 110 4.04 -7.45 5.85
N ARG A 111 3.12 -6.75 6.54
CA ARG A 111 2.49 -5.51 6.05
C ARG A 111 3.03 -4.32 6.79
N ASN A 112 3.62 -3.41 6.12
CA ASN A 112 4.19 -2.11 6.51
C ASN A 112 5.47 -1.89 5.69
N GLY A 113 5.90 -0.64 5.45
CA GLY A 113 7.02 -0.31 4.57
C GLY A 113 8.42 -0.34 5.22
N SER A 114 8.52 -0.53 6.54
CA SER A 114 9.79 -0.32 7.28
C SER A 114 10.51 -1.60 7.75
N MET A 115 10.20 -2.79 7.19
CA MET A 115 10.79 -4.04 7.69
C MET A 115 12.32 -4.07 7.54
N VAL A 116 12.86 -3.54 6.44
CA VAL A 116 14.31 -3.48 6.21
C VAL A 116 14.99 -2.61 7.28
N ILE A 117 14.42 -1.42 7.53
CA ILE A 117 14.93 -0.49 8.56
C ILE A 117 14.82 -1.15 9.94
N SER A 118 13.64 -1.71 10.26
CA SER A 118 13.42 -2.36 11.56
C SER A 118 14.35 -3.56 11.80
N TYR A 119 14.71 -4.30 10.75
CA TYR A 119 15.66 -5.39 10.86
C TYR A 119 17.09 -4.87 11.14
N ASN A 120 17.52 -3.83 10.43
CA ASN A 120 18.86 -3.29 10.54
C ASN A 120 19.08 -2.57 11.89
N GLU A 121 18.09 -1.84 12.36
CA GLU A 121 18.14 -1.07 13.63
C GLU A 121 17.73 -1.90 14.85
N GLY A 122 17.08 -3.04 14.66
CA GLY A 122 16.59 -3.90 15.74
C GLY A 122 17.72 -4.53 16.57
N ASP A 123 17.43 -4.79 17.84
CA ASP A 123 18.32 -5.56 18.70
C ASP A 123 18.45 -7.03 18.25
N GLU A 124 19.37 -7.76 18.85
CA GLU A 124 19.60 -9.17 18.50
C GLU A 124 18.37 -10.05 18.74
N SER A 125 17.61 -9.80 19.81
CA SER A 125 16.39 -10.55 20.13
C SER A 125 15.30 -10.32 19.08
N TYR A 126 15.14 -9.06 18.65
CA TYR A 126 14.21 -8.70 17.59
C TYR A 126 14.59 -9.35 16.26
N ARG A 127 15.86 -9.21 15.82
CA ARG A 127 16.38 -9.84 14.60
C ARG A 127 16.21 -11.35 14.59
N LYS A 128 16.47 -12.04 15.72
CA LYS A 128 16.22 -13.49 15.85
C LYS A 128 14.75 -13.85 15.66
N LYS A 129 13.81 -13.06 16.20
CA LYS A 129 12.37 -13.32 16.06
C LYS A 129 11.91 -13.10 14.62
N LEU A 130 12.31 -11.99 13.99
CA LEU A 130 11.94 -11.71 12.61
C LEU A 130 12.58 -12.71 11.64
N SER A 131 13.86 -13.04 11.82
CA SER A 131 14.54 -14.09 11.05
C SER A 131 13.83 -15.43 11.14
N TYR A 132 13.34 -15.82 12.32
CA TYR A 132 12.56 -17.03 12.49
C TYR A 132 11.29 -17.01 11.62
N LEU A 133 10.53 -15.93 11.64
CA LEU A 133 9.31 -15.77 10.82
C LEU A 133 9.62 -15.90 9.32
N LEU A 134 10.64 -15.16 8.86
CA LEU A 134 11.01 -15.11 7.45
C LEU A 134 11.60 -16.44 6.92
N ARG A 135 12.28 -17.23 7.77
CA ARG A 135 12.91 -18.50 7.38
C ARG A 135 11.99 -19.70 7.55
N THR A 136 11.14 -19.72 8.59
CA THR A 136 10.34 -20.90 8.97
C THR A 136 9.01 -20.98 8.24
N SER A 137 8.44 -19.84 7.82
CA SER A 137 7.21 -19.83 7.04
C SER A 137 7.40 -20.49 5.68
N ASP A 138 6.43 -21.31 5.25
CA ASP A 138 6.48 -22.02 3.98
C ASP A 138 6.40 -21.03 2.80
N VAL A 139 5.60 -20.00 2.94
CA VAL A 139 5.50 -18.85 2.01
C VAL A 139 5.63 -17.56 2.80
N VAL A 140 6.42 -16.61 2.29
CA VAL A 140 6.42 -15.22 2.77
C VAL A 140 5.97 -14.32 1.63
N LEU A 141 4.87 -13.58 1.86
CA LEU A 141 4.26 -12.68 0.88
C LEU A 141 4.79 -11.26 1.07
N CYS A 142 5.75 -10.86 0.27
CA CYS A 142 6.42 -9.56 0.36
C CYS A 142 5.68 -8.51 -0.46
N GLN A 143 5.25 -7.40 0.16
CA GLN A 143 4.58 -6.29 -0.53
C GLN A 143 5.51 -5.44 -1.38
N GLY A 144 6.81 -5.38 -1.05
CA GLY A 144 7.84 -4.63 -1.77
C GLY A 144 8.95 -5.55 -2.28
N LEU A 145 9.57 -5.17 -3.40
CA LEU A 145 10.75 -5.83 -3.92
C LEU A 145 11.92 -5.71 -2.93
N GLU A 146 12.00 -4.62 -2.19
CA GLU A 146 12.98 -4.36 -1.14
C GLU A 146 12.97 -5.45 -0.07
N TYR A 147 11.81 -6.03 0.22
CA TYR A 147 11.68 -7.16 1.14
C TYR A 147 12.18 -8.47 0.54
N VAL A 148 11.87 -8.71 -0.73
CA VAL A 148 12.37 -9.88 -1.47
C VAL A 148 13.90 -9.84 -1.52
N ASP A 149 14.46 -8.68 -1.88
CA ASP A 149 15.91 -8.47 -2.00
C ASP A 149 16.62 -8.58 -0.64
N MET A 150 16.06 -7.99 0.42
CA MET A 150 16.61 -8.10 1.77
C MET A 150 16.62 -9.55 2.25
N ILE A 151 15.53 -10.31 2.06
CA ILE A 151 15.45 -11.70 2.49
C ILE A 151 16.42 -12.56 1.67
N LYS A 152 16.54 -12.32 0.37
CA LYS A 152 17.47 -13.02 -0.50
C LYS A 152 18.92 -12.72 -0.11
N SER A 153 19.29 -11.47 0.06
CA SER A 153 20.65 -11.06 0.41
C SER A 153 21.06 -11.49 1.83
N THR A 154 20.13 -11.43 2.80
CA THR A 154 20.43 -11.75 4.20
C THR A 154 20.41 -13.24 4.49
N PHE A 155 19.52 -14.01 3.83
CA PHE A 155 19.27 -15.41 4.19
C PHE A 155 19.51 -16.40 3.04
N GLY A 156 19.75 -15.93 1.81
CA GLY A 156 19.88 -16.78 0.62
C GLY A 156 18.57 -17.48 0.22
N ILE A 157 17.41 -16.91 0.57
CA ILE A 157 16.09 -17.53 0.38
C ILE A 157 15.26 -16.68 -0.57
N GLU A 158 14.73 -17.28 -1.63
CA GLU A 158 13.74 -16.65 -2.51
C GLU A 158 12.38 -16.55 -1.80
N ARG A 159 11.70 -15.42 -1.95
CA ARG A 159 10.38 -15.17 -1.36
C ARG A 159 9.41 -14.57 -2.39
N SER A 160 8.12 -14.66 -2.09
CA SER A 160 7.05 -14.35 -3.03
C SER A 160 6.72 -12.86 -3.03
N TYR A 161 6.76 -12.21 -4.19
CA TYR A 161 6.31 -10.83 -4.35
C TYR A 161 4.79 -10.78 -4.46
N TYR A 162 4.14 -10.11 -3.50
CA TYR A 162 2.70 -9.95 -3.40
C TYR A 162 2.33 -8.48 -3.17
N PRO A 163 2.32 -7.65 -4.22
CA PRO A 163 2.01 -6.23 -4.13
C PRO A 163 0.53 -5.96 -3.89
N ASN A 164 0.19 -4.73 -3.48
CA ASN A 164 -1.17 -4.24 -3.62
C ASN A 164 -1.54 -4.09 -5.10
N TYR A 165 -2.84 -3.96 -5.39
CA TYR A 165 -3.32 -3.94 -6.77
C TYR A 165 -4.51 -3.01 -6.96
N ILE A 166 -4.73 -2.58 -8.20
CA ILE A 166 -5.96 -1.92 -8.67
C ILE A 166 -6.94 -2.97 -9.19
N MET A 167 -8.24 -2.74 -9.00
CA MET A 167 -9.31 -3.56 -9.58
C MET A 167 -9.29 -3.43 -11.09
N ASP A 168 -9.42 -4.55 -11.82
CA ASP A 168 -9.32 -4.57 -13.29
C ASP A 168 -10.32 -3.63 -13.96
N GLU A 169 -11.51 -3.45 -13.39
CA GLU A 169 -12.57 -2.57 -13.92
C GLU A 169 -12.21 -1.08 -13.94
N TYR A 170 -11.20 -0.66 -13.16
CA TYR A 170 -10.74 0.73 -13.10
C TYR A 170 -9.46 0.98 -13.88
N VAL A 171 -8.88 -0.06 -14.47
CA VAL A 171 -7.66 0.05 -15.28
C VAL A 171 -8.02 0.49 -16.68
N LEU A 172 -7.85 1.77 -16.96
CA LEU A 172 -8.12 2.36 -18.27
C LEU A 172 -6.92 3.19 -18.73
N PRO A 173 -6.52 3.06 -20.03
CA PRO A 173 -5.46 3.90 -20.55
C PRO A 173 -5.88 5.37 -20.52
N ASN A 174 -4.95 6.24 -20.22
CA ASN A 174 -5.22 7.66 -20.29
C ASN A 174 -5.20 8.12 -21.77
N ASN A 175 -6.40 8.39 -22.29
CA ASN A 175 -6.61 8.85 -23.66
C ASN A 175 -6.79 10.39 -23.73
N LEU A 176 -6.38 11.12 -22.69
CA LEU A 176 -6.50 12.56 -22.68
C LEU A 176 -5.67 13.18 -23.81
N GLU A 177 -6.34 13.98 -24.64
CA GLU A 177 -5.61 14.91 -25.47
C GLU A 177 -4.90 15.93 -24.58
N ARG A 178 -3.61 16.07 -24.76
CA ARG A 178 -2.80 17.01 -23.99
C ARG A 178 -3.18 18.44 -24.38
N GLY A 179 -4.15 19.02 -23.66
CA GLY A 179 -4.50 20.43 -23.75
C GLY A 179 -3.44 21.33 -23.11
N LYS A 180 -3.68 22.67 -23.13
CA LYS A 180 -2.78 23.63 -22.48
C LYS A 180 -2.80 23.55 -20.95
N GLN A 181 -3.97 23.22 -20.35
CA GLN A 181 -4.15 23.14 -18.91
C GLN A 181 -3.54 21.87 -18.34
N ILE A 182 -2.70 22.03 -17.32
CA ILE A 182 -2.09 20.93 -16.57
C ILE A 182 -2.98 20.60 -15.35
N LYS A 183 -3.43 19.35 -15.26
CA LYS A 183 -4.29 18.87 -14.17
C LYS A 183 -3.46 18.05 -13.21
N LEU A 184 -3.22 18.60 -12.03
CA LEU A 184 -2.53 17.96 -10.93
C LEU A 184 -3.53 17.29 -10.01
N LEU A 185 -3.14 16.19 -9.40
CA LEU A 185 -3.95 15.44 -8.46
C LEU A 185 -3.11 15.01 -7.24
N TYR A 186 -3.72 15.10 -6.08
CA TYR A 186 -3.35 14.33 -4.90
C TYR A 186 -4.57 13.55 -4.40
N PHE A 187 -4.42 12.27 -4.10
CA PHE A 187 -5.45 11.52 -3.38
C PHE A 187 -4.85 10.51 -2.41
N GLY A 188 -5.51 10.36 -1.27
CA GLY A 188 -5.04 9.55 -0.16
C GLY A 188 -5.43 10.16 1.18
N ARG A 189 -4.81 9.73 2.28
CA ARG A 189 -4.97 10.40 3.57
C ARG A 189 -4.33 11.78 3.52
N VAL A 190 -5.09 12.80 3.88
CA VAL A 190 -4.57 14.17 3.97
C VAL A 190 -4.09 14.39 5.41
N VAL A 191 -2.82 14.07 5.65
CA VAL A 191 -2.15 14.13 6.96
C VAL A 191 -0.74 14.73 6.79
N PRO A 192 -0.14 15.31 7.85
CA PRO A 192 1.16 15.99 7.76
C PRO A 192 2.24 15.17 7.07
N GLU A 193 2.34 13.87 7.38
CA GLU A 193 3.37 12.97 6.82
C GLU A 193 3.23 12.72 5.30
N LYS A 194 2.12 13.16 4.71
CA LYS A 194 1.90 13.12 3.25
C LYS A 194 2.28 14.42 2.54
N ASN A 195 2.65 15.46 3.29
CA ASN A 195 3.16 16.74 2.78
C ASN A 195 2.29 17.34 1.67
N VAL A 196 0.95 17.42 1.91
CA VAL A 196 0.01 17.95 0.94
C VAL A 196 0.24 19.45 0.68
N ASP A 197 0.83 20.16 1.62
CA ASP A 197 1.32 21.54 1.45
C ASP A 197 2.38 21.66 0.33
N VAL A 198 3.25 20.66 0.19
CA VAL A 198 4.22 20.59 -0.91
C VAL A 198 3.48 20.51 -2.26
N VAL A 199 2.39 19.73 -2.35
CA VAL A 199 1.60 19.61 -3.59
C VAL A 199 1.00 20.97 -3.98
N ILE A 200 0.44 21.73 -3.02
CA ILE A 200 -0.09 23.07 -3.23
C ILE A 200 1.00 24.02 -3.73
N LYS A 201 2.17 23.99 -3.08
CA LYS A 201 3.31 24.84 -3.46
C LYS A 201 3.87 24.48 -4.85
N VAL A 202 3.83 23.20 -5.26
CA VAL A 202 4.19 22.80 -6.63
C VAL A 202 3.25 23.47 -7.64
N ALA A 203 1.93 23.44 -7.40
CA ALA A 203 0.96 24.08 -8.26
C ALA A 203 1.18 25.62 -8.32
N SER A 204 1.50 26.24 -7.16
CA SER A 204 1.83 27.67 -7.09
C SER A 204 3.05 28.03 -7.94
N LEU A 205 4.13 27.28 -7.82
CA LEU A 205 5.35 27.48 -8.59
C LEU A 205 5.09 27.33 -10.11
N MET A 206 4.25 26.38 -10.50
CA MET A 206 3.87 26.20 -11.92
C MET A 206 3.08 27.39 -12.41
N LYS A 207 2.09 27.89 -11.63
CA LYS A 207 1.33 29.10 -11.95
C LYS A 207 2.24 30.32 -12.11
N GLN A 208 3.19 30.51 -11.18
CA GLN A 208 4.16 31.61 -11.24
C GLN A 208 5.04 31.58 -12.51
N LYS A 209 5.29 30.39 -13.05
CA LYS A 209 5.99 30.21 -14.35
C LYS A 209 5.09 30.33 -15.57
N GLY A 210 3.81 30.65 -15.38
CA GLY A 210 2.86 30.90 -16.47
C GLY A 210 2.15 29.66 -17.01
N TYR A 211 2.24 28.52 -16.33
CA TYR A 211 1.44 27.34 -16.70
C TYR A 211 -0.03 27.55 -16.27
N ASP A 212 -0.95 27.15 -17.14
CA ASP A 212 -2.36 26.98 -16.77
C ASP A 212 -2.50 25.67 -15.99
N VAL A 213 -2.74 25.75 -14.70
CA VAL A 213 -2.74 24.62 -13.77
C VAL A 213 -3.97 24.61 -12.89
N VAL A 214 -4.50 23.40 -12.61
CA VAL A 214 -5.51 23.13 -11.59
C VAL A 214 -5.06 21.97 -10.71
N LEU A 215 -5.51 21.95 -9.47
CA LEU A 215 -5.14 20.92 -8.49
C LEU A 215 -6.37 20.39 -7.76
N ASP A 216 -6.62 19.11 -7.89
CA ASP A 216 -7.61 18.37 -7.12
C ASP A 216 -6.94 17.65 -5.92
N ILE A 217 -7.50 17.81 -4.71
CA ILE A 217 -7.06 17.14 -3.49
C ILE A 217 -8.22 16.31 -2.95
N ILE A 218 -8.04 14.97 -2.90
CA ILE A 218 -9.08 14.03 -2.50
C ILE A 218 -8.60 13.21 -1.30
N GLY A 219 -9.28 13.34 -0.16
CA GLY A 219 -8.95 12.56 1.04
C GLY A 219 -9.55 13.13 2.31
N GLY A 220 -9.61 12.29 3.34
CA GLY A 220 -10.02 12.73 4.67
C GLY A 220 -8.88 13.50 5.35
N CYS A 221 -9.24 14.63 5.95
CA CYS A 221 -8.35 15.53 6.68
C CYS A 221 -8.90 15.81 8.08
N SER A 222 -8.05 16.07 9.06
CA SER A 222 -8.50 16.64 10.34
C SER A 222 -8.84 18.14 10.15
N ALA A 223 -9.71 18.68 11.02
CA ALA A 223 -10.07 20.08 10.93
C ALA A 223 -8.87 21.03 11.13
N GLU A 224 -7.95 20.64 12.02
CA GLU A 224 -6.73 21.40 12.29
C GLU A 224 -5.83 21.46 11.06
N TYR A 225 -5.52 20.29 10.47
CA TYR A 225 -4.64 20.26 9.30
C TYR A 225 -5.30 20.87 8.05
N GLN A 226 -6.62 20.72 7.91
CA GLN A 226 -7.36 21.42 6.84
C GLN A 226 -7.21 22.95 6.94
N LYS A 227 -7.23 23.48 8.17
CA LYS A 227 -7.02 24.93 8.40
C LYS A 227 -5.60 25.35 8.01
N GLU A 228 -4.59 24.54 8.34
CA GLU A 228 -3.20 24.79 7.92
C GLU A 228 -3.09 24.81 6.39
N LEU A 229 -3.67 23.83 5.70
CA LEU A 229 -3.65 23.77 4.24
C LEU A 229 -4.40 24.94 3.59
N ASN A 230 -5.53 25.38 4.17
CA ASN A 230 -6.26 26.56 3.70
C ASN A 230 -5.41 27.84 3.83
N ASN A 231 -4.63 27.97 4.90
CA ASN A 231 -3.68 29.08 5.03
C ASN A 231 -2.61 29.03 3.92
N VAL A 232 -2.05 27.84 3.63
CA VAL A 232 -1.10 27.68 2.52
C VAL A 232 -1.73 28.08 1.18
N VAL A 233 -2.98 27.67 0.92
CA VAL A 233 -3.71 28.08 -0.30
C VAL A 233 -3.84 29.59 -0.39
N SER A 234 -4.20 30.27 0.73
CA SER A 234 -4.36 31.72 0.76
C SER A 234 -3.02 32.45 0.61
N ASP A 235 -1.99 32.02 1.34
CA ASP A 235 -0.64 32.61 1.26
C ASP A 235 -0.06 32.52 -0.16
N GLU A 236 -0.32 31.40 -0.85
CA GLU A 236 0.09 31.16 -2.24
C GLU A 236 -0.89 31.75 -3.30
N LYS A 237 -2.02 32.31 -2.90
CA LYS A 237 -3.08 32.87 -3.78
C LYS A 237 -3.59 31.84 -4.80
N MET A 238 -3.98 30.67 -4.28
CA MET A 238 -4.35 29.49 -5.07
C MET A 238 -5.83 29.10 -4.92
N GLU A 239 -6.70 29.99 -4.37
CA GLU A 239 -8.11 29.70 -4.08
C GLU A 239 -8.90 29.27 -5.31
N ASP A 240 -8.58 29.84 -6.49
CA ASP A 240 -9.25 29.54 -7.77
C ASP A 240 -8.70 28.27 -8.45
N ILE A 241 -7.63 27.68 -7.92
CA ILE A 241 -6.87 26.58 -8.55
C ILE A 241 -7.00 25.29 -7.76
N VAL A 242 -7.03 25.38 -6.43
CA VAL A 242 -7.04 24.22 -5.54
C VAL A 242 -8.47 23.86 -5.14
N THR A 243 -8.86 22.62 -5.41
CA THR A 243 -10.16 22.08 -4.98
C THR A 243 -9.97 20.94 -3.98
N PHE A 244 -10.49 21.12 -2.76
CA PHE A 244 -10.57 20.07 -1.74
C PHE A 244 -11.90 19.33 -1.85
N HIS A 245 -11.86 18.03 -2.20
CA HIS A 245 -13.06 17.20 -2.34
C HIS A 245 -13.46 16.48 -1.05
N GLY A 246 -12.58 16.48 -0.04
CA GLY A 246 -12.76 15.63 1.13
C GLY A 246 -12.67 14.14 0.78
N ARG A 247 -13.17 13.27 1.66
CA ARG A 247 -13.17 11.83 1.42
C ARG A 247 -14.24 11.46 0.39
N LYS A 248 -13.84 10.70 -0.63
CA LYS A 248 -14.71 10.22 -1.71
C LYS A 248 -14.57 8.70 -1.91
N PRO A 249 -15.60 8.01 -2.40
CA PRO A 249 -15.50 6.61 -2.81
C PRO A 249 -14.66 6.49 -4.09
N PHE A 250 -14.09 5.29 -4.32
CA PHE A 250 -13.19 5.08 -5.44
C PHE A 250 -13.77 5.36 -6.83
N PRO A 251 -15.07 5.07 -7.14
CA PRO A 251 -15.64 5.47 -8.43
C PRO A 251 -15.51 6.96 -8.74
N PHE A 252 -15.71 7.84 -7.76
CA PHE A 252 -15.49 9.29 -7.92
C PHE A 252 -14.00 9.59 -8.16
N ILE A 253 -13.09 8.93 -7.42
CA ILE A 253 -11.64 9.10 -7.60
C ILE A 253 -11.24 8.68 -9.02
N ALA A 254 -11.77 7.56 -9.53
CA ALA A 254 -11.50 7.07 -10.86
C ALA A 254 -11.90 8.07 -11.96
N GLU A 255 -13.03 8.75 -11.80
CA GLU A 255 -13.46 9.82 -12.73
C GLU A 255 -12.46 10.99 -12.78
N ILE A 256 -11.89 11.38 -11.63
CA ILE A 256 -10.88 12.44 -11.57
C ILE A 256 -9.54 11.94 -12.14
N LEU A 257 -9.14 10.69 -11.82
CA LEU A 257 -7.93 10.08 -12.36
C LEU A 257 -7.91 10.12 -13.89
N HIS A 258 -9.02 9.76 -14.54
CA HIS A 258 -9.13 9.80 -16.02
C HIS A 258 -9.06 11.20 -16.63
N LYS A 259 -9.13 12.25 -15.81
CA LYS A 259 -9.03 13.64 -16.23
C LYS A 259 -7.72 14.29 -15.78
N SER A 260 -6.87 13.59 -15.01
CA SER A 260 -5.64 14.11 -14.42
C SER A 260 -4.40 13.77 -15.27
N HIS A 261 -3.41 14.66 -15.24
CA HIS A 261 -2.15 14.43 -15.93
C HIS A 261 -1.05 13.93 -14.99
N TYR A 262 -0.94 14.53 -13.80
CA TYR A 262 0.09 14.23 -12.83
C TYR A 262 -0.50 13.93 -11.45
N TYR A 263 0.04 12.90 -10.81
CA TYR A 263 -0.21 12.58 -9.41
C TYR A 263 1.03 12.92 -8.59
N ILE A 264 0.94 13.89 -7.68
CA ILE A 264 2.08 14.32 -6.86
C ILE A 264 1.98 13.63 -5.49
N PHE A 265 2.99 12.86 -5.12
CA PHE A 265 3.00 12.06 -3.90
C PHE A 265 4.29 12.25 -3.08
N PRO A 266 4.40 13.38 -2.34
CA PRO A 266 5.60 13.75 -1.58
C PRO A 266 5.58 13.14 -0.16
N SER A 267 5.20 11.88 -0.01
CA SER A 267 5.14 11.22 1.30
C SER A 267 6.50 11.22 1.99
N SER A 268 6.52 11.54 3.28
CA SER A 268 7.67 11.33 4.19
C SER A 268 7.40 10.22 5.21
N GLU A 269 6.31 9.46 5.03
CA GLU A 269 5.91 8.41 5.96
C GLU A 269 6.93 7.25 5.95
N ALA A 270 7.66 7.07 7.05
CA ALA A 270 8.69 6.03 7.19
C ALA A 270 8.13 4.61 7.00
N ASN A 271 6.84 4.43 7.25
CA ASN A 271 6.15 3.15 7.12
C ASN A 271 5.36 3.02 5.80
N GLU A 272 5.66 3.82 4.78
CA GLU A 272 5.00 3.72 3.49
C GLU A 272 5.23 2.33 2.89
N GLY A 273 4.17 1.53 2.79
CA GLY A 273 4.20 0.24 2.13
C GLY A 273 3.96 0.36 0.63
N HIS A 274 3.41 -0.68 0.02
CA HIS A 274 2.96 -0.60 -1.37
C HIS A 274 1.74 0.32 -1.45
N SER A 275 1.94 1.52 -1.99
CA SER A 275 0.90 2.56 -2.06
C SER A 275 -0.22 2.16 -3.03
N ASN A 276 -1.46 2.04 -2.52
CA ASN A 276 -2.62 1.83 -3.38
C ASN A 276 -2.83 3.01 -4.32
N SER A 277 -2.78 4.24 -3.79
CA SER A 277 -3.03 5.45 -4.59
C SER A 277 -2.02 5.62 -5.73
N LEU A 278 -0.75 5.31 -5.50
CA LEU A 278 0.25 5.33 -6.57
C LEU A 278 -0.07 4.31 -7.67
N THR A 279 -0.38 3.07 -7.29
CA THR A 279 -0.76 2.01 -8.22
C THR A 279 -2.04 2.36 -8.99
N GLU A 280 -3.03 2.93 -8.30
CA GLU A 280 -4.31 3.35 -8.88
C GLU A 280 -4.13 4.52 -9.87
N ALA A 281 -3.30 5.52 -9.54
CA ALA A 281 -2.97 6.61 -10.44
C ALA A 281 -2.28 6.09 -11.72
N MET A 282 -1.24 5.28 -11.56
CA MET A 282 -0.51 4.69 -12.69
C MET A 282 -1.39 3.80 -13.56
N GLY A 283 -2.32 3.04 -12.95
CA GLY A 283 -3.26 2.17 -13.67
C GLY A 283 -4.28 2.91 -14.52
N CYS A 284 -4.48 4.20 -14.25
CA CYS A 284 -5.26 5.13 -15.07
C CYS A 284 -4.36 5.97 -16.01
N GLY A 285 -3.08 5.65 -16.15
CA GLY A 285 -2.14 6.38 -16.99
C GLY A 285 -1.79 7.78 -16.49
N VAL A 286 -2.06 8.10 -15.22
CA VAL A 286 -1.63 9.34 -14.60
C VAL A 286 -0.15 9.23 -14.27
N VAL A 287 0.65 10.23 -14.65
CA VAL A 287 2.10 10.23 -14.42
C VAL A 287 2.40 10.63 -12.97
N PRO A 288 2.97 9.73 -12.14
CA PRO A 288 3.26 10.06 -10.76
C PRO A 288 4.59 10.81 -10.65
N ILE A 289 4.67 11.78 -9.74
CA ILE A 289 5.93 12.34 -9.25
C ILE A 289 5.99 12.04 -7.75
N VAL A 290 6.93 11.18 -7.35
CA VAL A 290 6.93 10.57 -6.02
C VAL A 290 8.22 10.86 -5.24
N SER A 291 8.14 10.81 -3.92
CA SER A 291 9.31 10.76 -3.04
C SER A 291 9.89 9.34 -2.95
N LYS A 292 11.08 9.21 -2.36
CA LYS A 292 11.75 7.93 -2.07
C LYS A 292 11.16 7.18 -0.86
N ALA A 293 10.00 7.59 -0.32
CA ALA A 293 9.40 6.94 0.84
C ALA A 293 8.94 5.51 0.52
N GLY A 294 9.27 4.58 1.40
CA GLY A 294 8.84 3.17 1.31
C GLY A 294 9.19 2.51 -0.01
N PHE A 295 8.17 2.00 -0.72
CA PHE A 295 8.33 1.30 -2.00
C PHE A 295 7.98 2.17 -3.22
N ASN A 296 7.87 3.48 -3.06
CA ASN A 296 7.43 4.37 -4.15
C ASN A 296 8.33 4.26 -5.39
N GLU A 297 9.65 4.20 -5.20
CA GLU A 297 10.63 4.08 -6.29
C GLU A 297 10.45 2.76 -7.06
N SER A 298 10.36 1.64 -6.35
CA SER A 298 10.19 0.32 -6.97
C SER A 298 8.81 0.14 -7.61
N ILE A 299 7.75 0.74 -7.04
CA ILE A 299 6.41 0.75 -7.65
C ILE A 299 6.44 1.58 -8.93
N CYS A 300 6.97 2.79 -8.86
CA CYS A 300 7.09 3.70 -9.99
C CYS A 300 7.94 3.09 -11.12
N GLY A 301 9.09 2.50 -10.77
CA GLY A 301 9.98 1.78 -11.67
C GLY A 301 10.67 2.64 -12.70
N ASN A 302 10.70 3.95 -12.50
CA ASN A 302 11.40 4.91 -13.33
C ASN A 302 11.94 6.04 -12.46
N ILE A 303 13.26 6.17 -12.40
CA ILE A 303 13.95 7.14 -11.56
C ILE A 303 13.69 8.60 -11.97
N ASP A 304 13.39 8.86 -13.24
CA ASP A 304 13.06 10.22 -13.71
C ASP A 304 11.78 10.78 -13.09
N LEU A 305 10.94 9.93 -12.48
CA LEU A 305 9.69 10.30 -11.82
C LEU A 305 9.83 10.38 -10.29
N VAL A 306 11.04 10.19 -9.76
CA VAL A 306 11.33 10.16 -8.32
C VAL A 306 12.07 11.42 -7.92
N ALA A 307 11.49 12.19 -7.01
CA ALA A 307 12.11 13.36 -6.43
C ALA A 307 13.16 12.98 -5.37
N ASP A 308 14.32 13.62 -5.41
CA ASP A 308 15.43 13.36 -4.49
C ASP A 308 15.19 13.90 -3.08
N ASP A 309 14.34 14.91 -2.97
CA ASP A 309 13.97 15.58 -1.71
C ASP A 309 12.48 15.95 -1.70
N LEU A 310 12.04 16.65 -0.66
CA LEU A 310 10.64 17.09 -0.51
C LEU A 310 10.45 18.58 -0.87
N LEU A 311 11.40 19.20 -1.56
CA LEU A 311 11.27 20.59 -1.96
C LEU A 311 10.27 20.71 -3.14
N PRO A 312 9.31 21.65 -3.09
CA PRO A 312 8.36 21.85 -4.18
C PRO A 312 9.04 22.08 -5.55
N GLN A 313 10.20 22.74 -5.54
CA GLN A 313 11.01 23.03 -6.73
C GLN A 313 11.48 21.75 -7.43
N THR A 314 11.83 20.72 -6.67
CA THR A 314 12.27 19.43 -7.22
C THR A 314 11.14 18.75 -7.98
N TYR A 315 9.94 18.66 -7.39
CA TYR A 315 8.76 18.09 -8.05
C TYR A 315 8.37 18.90 -9.31
N MET A 316 8.32 20.22 -9.17
CA MET A 316 7.99 21.11 -10.30
C MET A 316 9.00 20.96 -11.45
N SER A 317 10.31 20.86 -11.16
CA SER A 317 11.34 20.71 -12.18
C SER A 317 11.22 19.42 -12.97
N ILE A 318 10.79 18.32 -12.33
CA ILE A 318 10.53 17.05 -13.01
C ILE A 318 9.34 17.22 -13.99
N ILE A 319 8.24 17.82 -13.54
CA ILE A 319 7.09 18.09 -14.39
C ILE A 319 7.49 18.98 -15.57
N GLU A 320 8.21 20.08 -15.29
CA GLU A 320 8.68 21.02 -16.31
C GLU A 320 9.59 20.35 -17.37
N LYS A 321 10.47 19.45 -16.95
CA LYS A 321 11.29 18.65 -17.87
C LYS A 321 10.42 17.79 -18.78
N ILE A 322 9.43 17.08 -18.23
CA ILE A 322 8.52 16.22 -18.98
C ILE A 322 7.72 17.03 -20.00
N GLU A 323 7.18 18.18 -19.59
CA GLU A 323 6.41 19.08 -20.46
C GLU A 323 7.25 19.66 -21.58
N ARG A 324 8.43 20.20 -21.26
CA ARG A 324 9.35 20.78 -22.25
C ARG A 324 9.82 19.76 -23.29
N GLU A 325 10.02 18.51 -22.88
CA GLU A 325 10.44 17.41 -23.75
C GLU A 325 9.27 16.76 -24.49
N GLY A 326 8.02 17.15 -24.21
CA GLY A 326 6.81 16.56 -24.80
C GLY A 326 6.63 15.07 -24.49
N LYS A 327 7.16 14.60 -23.35
CA LYS A 327 7.23 13.17 -23.01
C LYS A 327 6.08 12.68 -22.12
N TRP A 328 5.12 13.53 -21.77
CA TRP A 328 4.02 13.13 -20.90
C TRP A 328 3.32 11.85 -21.40
N GLY A 329 2.95 11.76 -22.67
CA GLY A 329 2.28 10.58 -23.24
C GLY A 329 3.11 9.31 -23.15
N SER A 330 4.44 9.40 -23.30
CA SER A 330 5.34 8.26 -23.15
C SER A 330 5.39 7.76 -21.69
N TYR A 331 5.47 8.68 -20.73
CA TYR A 331 5.43 8.32 -19.30
C TYR A 331 4.05 7.78 -18.88
N SER A 332 2.96 8.37 -19.40
CA SER A 332 1.60 7.87 -19.17
C SER A 332 1.45 6.41 -19.64
N THR A 333 1.87 6.13 -20.86
CA THR A 333 1.87 4.77 -21.43
C THR A 333 2.77 3.82 -20.62
N PHE A 334 3.95 4.26 -20.21
CA PHE A 334 4.86 3.47 -19.36
C PHE A 334 4.19 3.09 -18.03
N CYS A 335 3.58 4.07 -17.33
CA CYS A 335 2.91 3.85 -16.05
C CYS A 335 1.75 2.86 -16.18
N TYR A 336 0.89 3.06 -17.18
CA TYR A 336 -0.21 2.15 -17.49
C TYR A 336 0.30 0.73 -17.76
N ASN A 337 1.26 0.55 -18.67
CA ASN A 337 1.82 -0.75 -19.02
C ASN A 337 2.46 -1.45 -17.82
N ARG A 338 3.11 -0.69 -16.94
CA ARG A 338 3.68 -1.25 -15.71
C ARG A 338 2.61 -1.84 -14.80
N VAL A 339 1.47 -1.16 -14.65
CA VAL A 339 0.37 -1.64 -13.80
C VAL A 339 -0.32 -2.84 -14.42
N ILE A 340 -0.66 -2.82 -15.72
CA ILE A 340 -1.35 -3.95 -16.35
C ILE A 340 -0.51 -5.24 -16.36
N ASN A 341 0.82 -5.12 -16.32
CA ASN A 341 1.71 -6.27 -16.30
C ASN A 341 2.05 -6.77 -14.88
N ASN A 342 1.79 -5.98 -13.82
CA ASN A 342 2.28 -6.32 -12.48
C ASN A 342 1.25 -6.18 -11.36
N TYR A 343 0.32 -5.20 -11.45
CA TYR A 343 -0.42 -4.69 -10.30
C TYR A 343 -1.94 -4.66 -10.52
N THR A 344 -2.48 -5.45 -11.43
CA THR A 344 -3.94 -5.63 -11.60
C THR A 344 -4.44 -6.75 -10.70
N GLN A 345 -5.74 -6.72 -10.38
CA GLN A 345 -6.38 -7.75 -9.57
C GLN A 345 -6.15 -9.16 -10.16
N SER A 346 -6.37 -9.33 -11.45
CA SER A 346 -6.20 -10.63 -12.13
C SER A 346 -4.77 -11.16 -12.01
N ILE A 347 -3.76 -10.32 -12.24
CA ILE A 347 -2.34 -10.71 -12.13
C ILE A 347 -1.96 -11.07 -10.70
N VAL A 348 -2.31 -10.23 -9.74
CA VAL A 348 -1.90 -10.43 -8.33
C VAL A 348 -2.67 -11.58 -7.70
N SER A 349 -3.97 -11.73 -8.02
CA SER A 349 -4.76 -12.87 -7.55
C SER A 349 -4.21 -14.20 -8.08
N LYS A 350 -3.88 -14.25 -9.37
CA LYS A 350 -3.25 -15.44 -9.97
C LYS A 350 -1.94 -15.79 -9.26
N LYS A 351 -1.03 -14.81 -9.09
CA LYS A 351 0.24 -15.03 -8.37
C LYS A 351 0.01 -15.59 -6.97
N LEU A 352 -0.94 -15.03 -6.20
CA LEU A 352 -1.24 -15.53 -4.86
C LEU A 352 -1.67 -17.00 -4.89
N ILE A 353 -2.61 -17.35 -5.77
CA ILE A 353 -3.09 -18.72 -5.87
C ILE A 353 -1.99 -19.69 -6.35
N ASP A 354 -1.15 -19.26 -7.28
CA ASP A 354 0.01 -20.05 -7.74
C ASP A 354 1.00 -20.33 -6.59
N TYR A 355 1.26 -19.36 -5.70
CA TYR A 355 2.10 -19.59 -4.51
C TYR A 355 1.48 -20.57 -3.51
N LEU A 356 0.15 -20.63 -3.41
CA LEU A 356 -0.54 -21.46 -2.42
C LEU A 356 -0.87 -22.88 -2.92
N THR A 357 -1.03 -23.05 -4.23
CA THR A 357 -1.41 -24.34 -4.81
C THR A 357 -0.52 -25.50 -4.37
N PRO A 358 0.83 -25.37 -4.35
CA PRO A 358 1.71 -26.43 -3.87
C PRO A 358 1.51 -26.80 -2.39
N LEU A 359 1.02 -25.86 -1.57
CA LEU A 359 0.81 -26.08 -0.14
C LEU A 359 -0.43 -26.94 0.15
N PHE A 360 -1.43 -26.96 -0.76
CA PHE A 360 -2.62 -27.80 -0.65
C PHE A 360 -2.43 -29.21 -1.19
N ASN A 361 -1.41 -29.44 -2.02
CA ASN A 361 -1.08 -30.75 -2.59
C ASN A 361 -0.16 -31.49 -1.61
N ARG A 362 -0.76 -32.11 -0.59
CA ARG A 362 -0.07 -32.99 0.37
C ARG A 362 -0.32 -34.46 0.07
#